data_892a6e90fbcd0a1ed7f6495e93ecc4a0
#
_entry.id   892a6e90fbcd0a1ed7f6495e93ecc4a0
#
_cell.length_a   1.000
_cell.length_b   1.000
_cell.length_c   1.000
_cell.angle_alpha   90.00
_cell.angle_beta   90.00
_cell.angle_gamma   90.00
#
_symmetry.space_group_name_H-M   'P 1'
#
loop_
_entity.id
_entity.type
_entity.pdbx_description
1 polymer ?
#
loop_
_entity_poly.entity_id
_entity_poly.type
_entity_poly.pdbx_seq_one_letter_code
_entity_poly.pdbx_strand_id
1 'polypeptide(L)'
;MYGDTLVMRRRAAQLREQGEDIRTMAEQLVTRSDEVAQESGWTGRAADAMRDRVRERAAHLRDAATAHDVAAASLEKHLGECDRLTESIAGIERRASSLVIDARTRVARLQSSADDDAVRPTATREDQALVAFAPPPSGHKDWLDVELPGL
;
A
#
# COMPACT_ATOMS: atom_id res chain seq x y z
N MET A 1 -11.50 -8.67 1.29
CA MET A 1 -11.45 -7.90 0.03
C MET A 1 -10.66 -6.64 0.33
N TYR A 2 -9.37 -6.66 0.09
CA TYR A 2 -8.56 -5.45 0.13
C TYR A 2 -8.99 -4.60 -1.06
N GLY A 3 -9.30 -3.31 -0.80
CA GLY A 3 -9.72 -2.39 -1.86
C GLY A 3 -8.78 -2.46 -3.06
N ASP A 4 -9.32 -2.18 -4.22
CA ASP A 4 -8.58 -2.28 -5.48
C ASP A 4 -7.34 -1.36 -5.44
N THR A 5 -6.19 -1.95 -5.09
CA THR A 5 -4.90 -1.24 -4.98
C THR A 5 -4.55 -0.51 -6.27
N LEU A 6 -5.02 -1.02 -7.42
CA LEU A 6 -4.83 -0.38 -8.72
C LEU A 6 -5.62 0.93 -8.81
N VAL A 7 -6.86 0.95 -8.33
CA VAL A 7 -7.67 2.17 -8.26
C VAL A 7 -7.04 3.19 -7.32
N MET A 8 -6.56 2.76 -6.16
CA MET A 8 -5.87 3.65 -5.22
C MET A 8 -4.58 4.23 -5.80
N ARG A 9 -3.77 3.43 -6.53
CA ARG A 9 -2.57 3.91 -7.23
C ARG A 9 -2.91 4.97 -8.28
N ARG A 10 -3.94 4.73 -9.08
CA ARG A 10 -4.43 5.74 -10.04
C ARG A 10 -4.88 7.01 -9.34
N ARG A 11 -5.57 6.87 -8.22
CA ARG A 11 -6.06 8.03 -7.46
C ARG A 11 -4.92 8.85 -6.87
N ALA A 12 -3.89 8.22 -6.35
CA ALA A 12 -2.68 8.90 -5.87
C ALA A 12 -1.99 9.68 -7.01
N ALA A 13 -1.83 9.05 -8.18
CA ALA A 13 -1.27 9.71 -9.36
C ALA A 13 -2.11 10.92 -9.82
N GLN A 14 -3.45 10.77 -9.88
CA GLN A 14 -4.36 11.86 -10.23
C GLN A 14 -4.28 13.04 -9.26
N LEU A 15 -4.15 12.77 -7.95
CA LEU A 15 -4.00 13.83 -6.96
C LEU A 15 -2.69 14.61 -7.15
N ARG A 16 -1.59 13.95 -7.50
CA ARG A 16 -0.33 14.64 -7.82
C ARG A 16 -0.44 15.51 -9.06
N GLU A 17 -1.03 14.97 -10.13
CA GLU A 17 -1.27 15.71 -11.37
C GLU A 17 -2.15 16.94 -11.12
N GLN A 18 -3.25 16.79 -10.38
CA GLN A 18 -4.13 17.89 -10.01
C GLN A 18 -3.40 18.95 -9.15
N GLY A 19 -2.54 18.51 -8.21
CA GLY A 19 -1.72 19.42 -7.42
C GLY A 19 -0.78 20.25 -8.28
N GLU A 20 -0.15 19.64 -9.28
CA GLU A 20 0.74 20.35 -10.22
C GLU A 20 -0.03 21.33 -11.11
N ASP A 21 -1.19 20.91 -11.64
CA ASP A 21 -2.07 21.78 -12.43
C ASP A 21 -2.49 23.03 -11.63
N ILE A 22 -2.88 22.83 -10.37
CA ILE A 22 -3.27 23.95 -9.47
C ILE A 22 -2.10 24.91 -9.23
N ARG A 23 -0.87 24.41 -9.06
CA ARG A 23 0.33 25.27 -8.93
C ARG A 23 0.56 26.09 -10.19
N THR A 24 0.48 25.44 -11.34
CA THR A 24 0.61 26.10 -12.63
C THR A 24 -0.44 27.19 -12.82
N MET A 25 -1.69 26.92 -12.44
CA MET A 25 -2.76 27.94 -12.46
C MET A 25 -2.45 29.12 -11.50
N ALA A 26 -1.93 28.84 -10.31
CA ALA A 26 -1.56 29.89 -9.35
C ALA A 26 -0.45 30.79 -9.90
N GLU A 27 0.55 30.23 -10.58
CA GLU A 27 1.62 30.97 -11.22
C GLU A 27 1.11 31.81 -12.39
N GLN A 28 0.31 31.22 -13.26
CA GLN A 28 -0.31 31.91 -14.40
C GLN A 28 -1.19 33.08 -13.93
N LEU A 29 -1.93 32.91 -12.84
CA LEU A 29 -2.78 33.94 -12.29
C LEU A 29 -1.97 35.19 -11.86
N VAL A 30 -0.83 34.97 -11.22
CA VAL A 30 0.08 36.10 -10.82
C VAL A 30 0.71 36.74 -12.06
N THR A 31 1.26 35.92 -12.96
CA THR A 31 1.90 36.42 -14.19
C THR A 31 0.95 37.24 -15.03
N ARG A 32 -0.27 36.74 -15.26
CA ARG A 32 -1.30 37.48 -16.01
C ARG A 32 -1.71 38.80 -15.33
N SER A 33 -1.81 38.81 -14.02
CA SER A 33 -2.11 40.01 -13.26
C SER A 33 -1.04 41.07 -13.43
N ASP A 34 0.23 40.64 -13.42
CA ASP A 34 1.38 41.55 -13.59
C ASP A 34 1.47 42.08 -15.05
N GLU A 35 1.23 41.23 -16.04
CA GLU A 35 1.15 41.61 -17.46
C GLU A 35 0.07 42.66 -17.71
N VAL A 36 -1.15 42.43 -17.22
CA VAL A 36 -2.27 43.36 -17.37
C VAL A 36 -1.96 44.70 -16.70
N ALA A 37 -1.29 44.69 -15.53
CA ALA A 37 -0.88 45.89 -14.85
C ALA A 37 0.15 46.71 -15.65
N GLN A 38 1.06 46.03 -16.33
CA GLN A 38 2.09 46.66 -17.17
C GLN A 38 1.49 47.21 -18.47
N GLU A 39 0.67 46.44 -19.17
CA GLU A 39 0.07 46.83 -20.45
C GLU A 39 -0.97 47.96 -20.34
N SER A 40 -1.79 47.92 -19.29
CA SER A 40 -2.86 48.86 -19.11
C SER A 40 -2.40 50.22 -18.50
N GLY A 41 -1.21 50.27 -17.90
CA GLY A 41 -0.73 51.42 -17.14
C GLY A 41 -1.62 51.72 -15.92
N TRP A 42 -2.47 50.77 -15.52
CA TRP A 42 -3.39 50.96 -14.39
C TRP A 42 -2.64 50.98 -13.07
N THR A 43 -2.70 52.14 -12.40
CA THR A 43 -1.98 52.43 -11.16
C THR A 43 -2.88 53.02 -10.07
N GLY A 44 -2.37 53.08 -8.85
CA GLY A 44 -3.06 53.62 -7.70
C GLY A 44 -3.68 52.56 -6.80
N ARG A 45 -4.33 52.99 -5.73
CA ARG A 45 -4.83 52.11 -4.65
C ARG A 45 -5.72 50.96 -5.12
N ALA A 46 -6.55 51.16 -6.13
CA ALA A 46 -7.43 50.11 -6.66
C ALA A 46 -6.62 49.04 -7.39
N ALA A 47 -5.60 49.40 -8.14
CA ALA A 47 -4.69 48.49 -8.81
C ALA A 47 -3.87 47.66 -7.79
N ASP A 48 -3.38 48.30 -6.75
CA ASP A 48 -2.63 47.65 -5.68
C ASP A 48 -3.52 46.64 -4.92
N ALA A 49 -4.73 47.04 -4.55
CA ALA A 49 -5.69 46.18 -3.89
C ALA A 49 -6.07 44.95 -4.76
N MET A 50 -6.16 45.11 -6.08
CA MET A 50 -6.41 44.02 -7.00
C MET A 50 -5.23 43.04 -7.05
N ARG A 51 -4.01 43.52 -7.16
CA ARG A 51 -2.78 42.72 -7.15
C ARG A 51 -2.67 41.90 -5.84
N ASP A 52 -2.95 42.56 -4.69
CA ASP A 52 -2.92 41.87 -3.39
C ASP A 52 -3.94 40.76 -3.31
N ARG A 53 -5.16 40.97 -3.82
CA ARG A 53 -6.19 39.90 -3.91
C ARG A 53 -5.78 38.76 -4.82
N VAL A 54 -5.14 39.06 -5.94
CA VAL A 54 -4.62 38.02 -6.85
C VAL A 54 -3.55 37.19 -6.16
N ARG A 55 -2.62 37.81 -5.47
CA ARG A 55 -1.57 37.09 -4.71
C ARG A 55 -2.15 36.24 -3.60
N GLU A 56 -3.14 36.76 -2.86
CA GLU A 56 -3.87 35.99 -1.84
C GLU A 56 -4.56 34.76 -2.44
N ARG A 57 -5.24 34.90 -3.59
CA ARG A 57 -5.87 33.79 -4.29
C ARG A 57 -4.85 32.77 -4.78
N ALA A 58 -3.74 33.23 -5.32
CA ALA A 58 -2.64 32.35 -5.73
C ALA A 58 -2.03 31.58 -4.54
N ALA A 59 -1.94 32.21 -3.35
CA ALA A 59 -1.53 31.52 -2.13
C ALA A 59 -2.51 30.42 -1.73
N HIS A 60 -3.81 30.69 -1.73
CA HIS A 60 -4.84 29.68 -1.45
C HIS A 60 -4.80 28.51 -2.45
N LEU A 61 -4.52 28.77 -3.73
CA LEU A 61 -4.35 27.71 -4.73
C LEU A 61 -3.13 26.84 -4.42
N ARG A 62 -2.00 27.44 -4.00
CA ARG A 62 -0.82 26.68 -3.59
C ARG A 62 -1.08 25.82 -2.36
N ASP A 63 -1.85 26.32 -1.39
CA ASP A 63 -2.27 25.55 -0.22
C ASP A 63 -3.14 24.36 -0.63
N ALA A 64 -4.08 24.57 -1.56
CA ALA A 64 -4.89 23.50 -2.12
C ALA A 64 -4.03 22.45 -2.85
N ALA A 65 -3.05 22.87 -3.64
CA ALA A 65 -2.09 21.97 -4.29
C ALA A 65 -1.32 21.12 -3.28
N THR A 66 -0.85 21.76 -2.19
CA THR A 66 -0.17 21.07 -1.10
C THR A 66 -1.06 20.03 -0.43
N ALA A 67 -2.35 20.32 -0.24
CA ALA A 67 -3.30 19.36 0.30
C ALA A 67 -3.48 18.14 -0.62
N HIS A 68 -3.45 18.32 -1.95
CA HIS A 68 -3.47 17.20 -2.92
C HIS A 68 -2.23 16.33 -2.79
N ASP A 69 -1.04 16.94 -2.65
CA ASP A 69 0.21 16.19 -2.45
C ASP A 69 0.22 15.38 -1.16
N VAL A 70 -0.27 15.98 -0.06
CA VAL A 70 -0.38 15.29 1.24
C VAL A 70 -1.33 14.10 1.14
N ALA A 71 -2.47 14.28 0.45
CA ALA A 71 -3.41 13.18 0.23
C ALA A 71 -2.81 12.07 -0.65
N ALA A 72 -2.09 12.42 -1.71
CA ALA A 72 -1.39 11.46 -2.55
C ALA A 72 -0.34 10.68 -1.77
N ALA A 73 0.50 11.37 -1.00
CA ALA A 73 1.53 10.74 -0.16
C ALA A 73 0.93 9.79 0.89
N SER A 74 -0.22 10.16 1.48
CA SER A 74 -0.94 9.29 2.44
C SER A 74 -1.44 8.01 1.78
N LEU A 75 -2.02 8.10 0.56
CA LEU A 75 -2.43 6.92 -0.21
C LEU A 75 -1.25 6.04 -0.60
N GLU A 76 -0.14 6.62 -1.03
CA GLU A 76 1.08 5.89 -1.39
C GLU A 76 1.67 5.15 -0.19
N LYS A 77 1.69 5.79 0.98
CA LYS A 77 2.13 5.16 2.23
C LYS A 77 1.25 3.96 2.56
N HIS A 78 -0.07 4.12 2.52
CA HIS A 78 -1.02 3.03 2.79
C HIS A 78 -0.84 1.87 1.80
N LEU A 79 -0.66 2.17 0.52
CA LEU A 79 -0.38 1.17 -0.51
C LEU A 79 0.91 0.39 -0.23
N GLY A 80 1.97 1.09 0.21
CA GLY A 80 3.22 0.44 0.60
C GLY A 80 3.06 -0.50 1.80
N GLU A 81 2.20 -0.15 2.75
CA GLU A 81 1.85 -1.03 3.87
C GLU A 81 1.06 -2.26 3.41
N CYS A 82 0.08 -2.09 2.52
CA CYS A 82 -0.66 -3.20 1.93
C CYS A 82 0.23 -4.17 1.15
N ASP A 83 1.17 -3.64 0.36
CA ASP A 83 2.13 -4.47 -0.39
C ASP A 83 3.01 -5.30 0.55
N ARG A 84 3.54 -4.70 1.64
CA ARG A 84 4.34 -5.41 2.66
C ARG A 84 3.56 -6.52 3.35
N LEU A 85 2.30 -6.25 3.72
CA LEU A 85 1.44 -7.26 4.33
C LEU A 85 1.15 -8.41 3.37
N THR A 86 0.88 -8.11 2.11
CA THR A 86 0.65 -9.14 1.08
C THR A 86 1.90 -10.01 0.89
N GLU A 87 3.07 -9.42 0.86
CA GLU A 87 4.34 -10.14 0.75
C GLU A 87 4.61 -11.01 2.00
N SER A 88 4.33 -10.47 3.20
CA SER A 88 4.45 -11.21 4.45
C SER A 88 3.53 -12.43 4.47
N ILE A 89 2.25 -12.26 4.11
CA ILE A 89 1.27 -13.35 4.00
C ILE A 89 1.77 -14.42 3.04
N ALA A 90 2.20 -14.04 1.84
CA ALA A 90 2.73 -14.99 0.86
C ALA A 90 3.99 -15.72 1.35
N GLY A 91 4.82 -15.04 2.15
CA GLY A 91 5.99 -15.65 2.80
C GLY A 91 5.61 -16.72 3.82
N ILE A 92 4.65 -16.43 4.70
CA ILE A 92 4.12 -17.34 5.70
C ILE A 92 3.48 -18.55 5.03
N GLU A 93 2.62 -18.33 4.04
CA GLU A 93 1.93 -19.37 3.26
C GLU A 93 2.92 -20.36 2.63
N ARG A 94 3.98 -19.86 1.99
CA ARG A 94 5.02 -20.72 1.40
C ARG A 94 5.75 -21.56 2.44
N ARG A 95 6.13 -20.95 3.57
CA ARG A 95 6.83 -21.67 4.66
C ARG A 95 5.94 -22.73 5.30
N ALA A 96 4.71 -22.37 5.61
CA ALA A 96 3.72 -23.33 6.17
C ALA A 96 3.49 -24.50 5.22
N SER A 97 3.31 -24.22 3.92
CA SER A 97 3.14 -25.27 2.91
C SER A 97 4.33 -26.22 2.84
N SER A 98 5.56 -25.69 2.90
CA SER A 98 6.78 -26.51 2.95
C SER A 98 6.82 -27.41 4.18
N LEU A 99 6.54 -26.86 5.38
CA LEU A 99 6.52 -27.61 6.63
C LEU A 99 5.49 -28.74 6.61
N VAL A 100 4.29 -28.47 6.08
CA VAL A 100 3.23 -29.49 5.95
C VAL A 100 3.63 -30.60 4.97
N ILE A 101 4.24 -30.26 3.83
CA ILE A 101 4.72 -31.25 2.86
C ILE A 101 5.80 -32.14 3.48
N ASP A 102 6.77 -31.52 4.18
CA ASP A 102 7.85 -32.26 4.83
C ASP A 102 7.33 -33.17 5.94
N ALA A 103 6.39 -32.70 6.76
CA ALA A 103 5.74 -33.52 7.79
C ALA A 103 4.99 -34.70 7.18
N ARG A 104 4.20 -34.48 6.14
CA ARG A 104 3.49 -35.57 5.42
C ARG A 104 4.46 -36.59 4.86
N THR A 105 5.58 -36.16 4.30
CA THR A 105 6.62 -37.05 3.77
C THR A 105 7.27 -37.86 4.87
N ARG A 106 7.56 -37.28 6.04
CA ARG A 106 8.10 -38.01 7.20
C ARG A 106 7.11 -39.04 7.70
N VAL A 107 5.84 -38.66 7.89
CA VAL A 107 4.80 -39.57 8.36
C VAL A 107 4.58 -40.73 7.37
N ALA A 108 4.57 -40.47 6.07
CA ALA A 108 4.43 -41.53 5.05
C ALA A 108 5.62 -42.51 5.07
N ARG A 109 6.84 -42.04 5.26
CA ARG A 109 8.03 -42.93 5.41
C ARG A 109 7.93 -43.81 6.64
N LEU A 110 7.46 -43.28 7.77
CA LEU A 110 7.28 -44.07 9.00
C LEU A 110 6.20 -45.15 8.81
N GLN A 111 5.16 -44.85 8.03
CA GLN A 111 4.11 -45.86 7.71
C GLN A 111 4.61 -46.95 6.77
N SER A 112 5.45 -46.59 5.79
CA SER A 112 5.99 -47.58 4.83
C SER A 112 7.11 -48.45 5.39
N SER A 113 7.81 -48.01 6.44
CA SER A 113 8.87 -48.81 7.10
C SER A 113 8.32 -49.79 8.13
N ALA A 114 7.01 -49.96 8.29
CA ALA A 114 6.38 -50.75 9.33
C ALA A 114 6.17 -52.25 8.95
N ASP A 115 6.87 -52.73 7.94
CA ASP A 115 6.72 -54.16 7.46
C ASP A 115 7.58 -55.19 8.21
N ASP A 116 8.35 -54.80 9.24
CA ASP A 116 9.14 -55.74 10.03
C ASP A 116 8.87 -55.57 11.54
N ASP A 117 8.86 -56.67 12.27
CA ASP A 117 8.46 -56.93 13.67
C ASP A 117 9.15 -56.06 14.78
N ALA A 118 9.61 -54.88 14.47
CA ALA A 118 10.25 -53.93 15.37
C ALA A 118 9.28 -52.83 15.84
N VAL A 119 9.52 -52.31 17.04
CA VAL A 119 8.79 -51.18 17.66
C VAL A 119 8.48 -50.11 16.60
N ARG A 120 7.22 -49.88 16.29
CA ARG A 120 6.76 -48.91 15.29
C ARG A 120 7.18 -47.52 15.69
N PRO A 121 8.01 -46.82 14.91
CA PRO A 121 8.28 -45.43 15.15
C PRO A 121 7.01 -44.62 14.96
N THR A 122 6.61 -43.87 15.98
CA THR A 122 5.41 -43.05 15.98
C THR A 122 5.76 -41.64 15.46
N ALA A 123 4.91 -41.08 14.62
CA ALA A 123 5.05 -39.66 14.20
C ALA A 123 5.06 -38.74 15.42
N THR A 124 5.92 -37.74 15.40
CA THR A 124 6.01 -36.77 16.49
C THR A 124 4.71 -36.01 16.63
N ARG A 125 4.46 -35.43 17.83
CA ARG A 125 3.29 -34.60 18.05
C ARG A 125 3.28 -33.38 17.12
N GLU A 126 4.45 -32.86 16.81
CA GLU A 126 4.64 -31.74 15.87
C GLU A 126 4.27 -32.13 14.44
N ASP A 127 4.74 -33.31 13.97
CA ASP A 127 4.36 -33.81 12.63
C ASP A 127 2.86 -34.06 12.52
N GLN A 128 2.24 -34.59 13.58
CA GLN A 128 0.79 -34.80 13.62
C GLN A 128 0.03 -33.47 13.53
N ALA A 129 0.47 -32.45 14.27
CA ALA A 129 -0.14 -31.11 14.22
C ALA A 129 -0.01 -30.48 12.83
N LEU A 130 1.16 -30.59 12.18
CA LEU A 130 1.37 -30.10 10.83
C LEU A 130 0.51 -30.81 9.78
N VAL A 131 0.38 -32.14 9.87
CA VAL A 131 -0.45 -32.93 8.94
C VAL A 131 -1.95 -32.60 9.12
N ALA A 132 -2.39 -32.30 10.34
CA ALA A 132 -3.77 -31.94 10.66
C ALA A 132 -4.09 -30.46 10.38
N PHE A 133 -3.10 -29.65 10.02
CA PHE A 133 -3.29 -28.23 9.78
C PHE A 133 -4.22 -27.97 8.59
N ALA A 134 -5.24 -27.14 8.82
CA ALA A 134 -6.16 -26.63 7.81
C ALA A 134 -5.76 -25.19 7.43
N PRO A 135 -5.13 -24.99 6.27
CA PRO A 135 -4.65 -23.68 5.89
C PRO A 135 -5.79 -22.69 5.64
N PRO A 136 -5.63 -21.40 6.01
CA PRO A 136 -6.51 -20.34 5.56
C PRO A 136 -6.54 -20.24 4.03
N PRO A 137 -7.55 -19.60 3.43
CA PRO A 137 -7.56 -19.33 2.00
C PRO A 137 -6.30 -18.55 1.58
N SER A 138 -5.77 -18.84 0.39
CA SER A 138 -4.57 -18.17 -0.13
C SER A 138 -4.70 -16.64 -0.11
N GLY A 139 -3.69 -15.95 0.37
CA GLY A 139 -3.66 -14.50 0.48
C GLY A 139 -4.59 -13.91 1.56
N HIS A 140 -5.23 -14.72 2.41
CA HIS A 140 -6.10 -14.20 3.46
C HIS A 140 -5.29 -13.69 4.66
N LYS A 141 -5.81 -12.65 5.32
CA LYS A 141 -5.15 -12.03 6.49
C LYS A 141 -4.90 -13.01 7.65
N ASP A 142 -5.73 -14.04 7.79
CA ASP A 142 -5.63 -15.05 8.85
C ASP A 142 -4.30 -15.80 8.82
N TRP A 143 -3.55 -15.72 7.72
CA TRP A 143 -2.18 -16.24 7.64
C TRP A 143 -1.22 -15.53 8.61
N LEU A 144 -1.50 -14.27 8.98
CA LEU A 144 -0.67 -13.52 9.94
C LEU A 144 -0.79 -14.06 11.37
N ASP A 145 -1.89 -14.75 11.67
CA ASP A 145 -2.20 -15.31 12.99
C ASP A 145 -1.92 -16.84 13.05
N VAL A 146 -1.31 -17.41 12.00
CA VAL A 146 -1.00 -18.84 11.95
C VAL A 146 0.18 -19.16 12.86
N GLU A 147 -0.06 -20.06 13.82
CA GLU A 147 0.95 -20.62 14.70
C GLU A 147 1.19 -22.10 14.34
N LEU A 148 2.36 -22.41 13.83
CA LEU A 148 2.79 -23.79 13.50
C LEU A 148 4.19 -24.05 14.05
N PRO A 149 4.49 -25.33 14.44
CA PRO A 149 5.85 -25.70 14.81
C PRO A 149 6.83 -25.42 13.68
N GLY A 150 7.84 -24.60 13.96
CA GLY A 150 8.89 -24.25 12.99
C GLY A 150 8.56 -23.12 12.01
N LEU A 151 7.38 -22.48 12.13
CA LEU A 151 7.04 -21.29 11.37
C LEU A 151 7.63 -20.02 12.05
#